data_e5c65ce2061c366ecbaaeb9dee579862
#
_entry.id   e5c65ce2061c366ecbaaeb9dee579862
#
_cell.length_a   1.000
_cell.length_b   1.000
_cell.length_c   1.000
_cell.angle_alpha   90.00
_cell.angle_beta   90.00
_cell.angle_gamma   90.00
#
_symmetry.space_group_name_H-M   'P 1'
#
loop_
_entity.id
_entity.type
_entity.pdbx_description
1 polymer ?
#
loop_
_entity_poly.entity_id
_entity_poly.type
_entity_poly.pdbx_seq_one_letter_code
_entity_poly.pdbx_strand_id
1 'polypeptide(L)'
;MTYAPRSIRIARRGLVAGALSVAASGLRPDAASAATQDFGAWLKALRAEAAGKGISNAVLDDALAGLQPVARVLELDRRQPESVQTLEQYLASRLTQTKIENGRRRMAEHGALLARVQQRFNVQPQVIVALWGVESDYGRFMGDFQIVGCLATLAHDGRRSAFFRTELLNALRILDLRRMRSGELRGSWAGAMGQCQFMPSNYLAHAVDFGGDGKADIWADLGDVFASMSNFLGKLGWRGGEGWGYEVQLPAGFDRALVDPEAVHRPVQEWQSLGVRRIGGGRLTGDDASAGLSQPDGAGSRAFLTTHNFRVLRRWNTPQRFRIAVSLLADRLASAG
;
A
#
# COMPACT_ATOMS: atom_id res chain seq x y z
N MET A 1 -37.57 12.15 22.07
CA MET A 1 -36.08 12.14 22.02
C MET A 1 -35.69 11.42 20.76
N THR A 2 -35.46 12.19 19.71
CA THR A 2 -35.15 11.71 18.35
C THR A 2 -33.64 11.57 18.23
N TYR A 3 -33.18 10.36 17.99
CA TYR A 3 -31.77 10.02 17.79
C TYR A 3 -31.40 10.33 16.32
N ALA A 4 -30.59 11.36 16.10
CA ALA A 4 -30.03 11.65 14.79
C ALA A 4 -28.78 10.75 14.55
N PRO A 5 -28.63 10.12 13.38
CA PRO A 5 -27.45 9.30 13.11
C PRO A 5 -26.23 10.20 12.88
N ARG A 6 -25.17 10.01 13.69
CA ARG A 6 -23.86 10.62 13.48
C ARG A 6 -23.27 10.07 12.18
N SER A 7 -23.09 10.95 11.21
CA SER A 7 -22.37 10.66 9.97
C SER A 7 -20.91 10.29 10.31
N ILE A 8 -20.55 9.04 10.14
CA ILE A 8 -19.18 8.55 10.23
C ILE A 8 -18.41 9.09 9.01
N ARG A 9 -17.53 10.05 9.25
CA ARG A 9 -16.58 10.52 8.24
C ARG A 9 -15.58 9.39 7.97
N ILE A 10 -15.78 8.67 6.86
CA ILE A 10 -14.83 7.67 6.36
C ILE A 10 -13.53 8.38 6.00
N ALA A 11 -12.47 8.08 6.75
CA ALA A 11 -11.14 8.58 6.47
C ALA A 11 -10.70 8.11 5.07
N ARG A 12 -10.47 9.07 4.17
CA ARG A 12 -10.08 8.84 2.78
C ARG A 12 -8.67 8.26 2.73
N ARG A 13 -8.52 7.07 2.21
CA ARG A 13 -7.23 6.47 1.87
C ARG A 13 -6.76 7.03 0.54
N GLY A 14 -5.64 7.77 0.55
CA GLY A 14 -4.91 8.12 -0.65
C GLY A 14 -4.08 6.94 -1.13
N LEU A 15 -4.52 6.24 -2.16
CA LEU A 15 -3.67 5.37 -2.98
C LEU A 15 -2.95 6.26 -3.99
N VAL A 16 -1.68 6.55 -3.74
CA VAL A 16 -0.82 7.21 -4.71
C VAL A 16 -0.11 6.13 -5.50
N ALA A 17 -0.57 5.90 -6.72
CA ALA A 17 0.19 5.13 -7.70
C ALA A 17 1.37 5.99 -8.18
N GLY A 18 2.61 5.51 -7.96
CA GLY A 18 3.81 6.19 -8.41
C GLY A 18 3.85 6.33 -9.94
N ALA A 19 3.99 7.55 -10.41
CA ALA A 19 4.30 7.86 -11.79
C ALA A 19 5.79 7.62 -12.04
N LEU A 20 6.12 6.67 -12.91
CA LEU A 20 7.43 6.59 -13.55
C LEU A 20 7.52 7.73 -14.57
N SER A 21 8.31 8.76 -14.24
CA SER A 21 8.69 9.79 -15.19
C SER A 21 9.77 9.23 -16.12
N VAL A 22 9.38 8.78 -17.30
CA VAL A 22 10.28 8.61 -18.44
C VAL A 22 10.26 9.93 -19.21
N ALA A 23 11.34 10.67 -19.16
CA ALA A 23 11.57 11.79 -20.06
C ALA A 23 11.82 11.26 -21.48
N ALA A 24 10.81 11.34 -22.33
CA ALA A 24 10.95 11.17 -23.76
C ALA A 24 10.64 12.50 -24.44
N SER A 25 11.65 13.06 -25.07
CA SER A 25 11.60 14.24 -25.91
C SER A 25 10.67 14.05 -27.11
N GLY A 26 9.79 15.00 -27.31
CA GLY A 26 9.25 15.43 -28.59
C GLY A 26 8.54 14.42 -29.48
N LEU A 27 7.21 14.39 -29.34
CA LEU A 27 6.21 14.37 -30.39
C LEU A 27 4.84 14.47 -29.67
N ARG A 28 4.21 15.62 -29.76
CA ARG A 28 2.80 15.79 -29.39
C ARG A 28 1.98 15.01 -30.41
N PRO A 29 1.30 13.92 -30.04
CA PRO A 29 0.15 13.52 -30.81
C PRO A 29 -0.99 14.43 -30.38
N ASP A 30 -1.67 14.99 -31.34
CA ASP A 30 -2.91 15.73 -31.17
C ASP A 30 -3.81 15.02 -30.16
N ALA A 31 -4.33 15.80 -29.23
CA ALA A 31 -5.42 15.39 -28.35
C ALA A 31 -6.70 15.32 -29.21
N ALA A 32 -6.71 14.39 -30.17
CA ALA A 32 -7.91 13.96 -30.84
C ALA A 32 -8.74 13.23 -29.77
N SER A 33 -9.88 13.83 -29.43
CA SER A 33 -11.02 13.23 -28.75
C SER A 33 -11.10 11.73 -29.07
N ALA A 34 -10.54 10.88 -28.21
CA ALA A 34 -10.86 9.48 -28.25
C ALA A 34 -12.33 9.40 -27.88
N ALA A 35 -13.19 9.18 -28.89
CA ALA A 35 -14.59 8.88 -28.69
C ALA A 35 -14.62 7.77 -27.62
N THR A 36 -15.21 8.05 -26.46
CA THR A 36 -15.34 7.08 -25.37
C THR A 36 -16.05 5.87 -25.95
N GLN A 37 -15.29 4.78 -26.14
CA GLN A 37 -15.86 3.51 -26.58
C GLN A 37 -17.04 3.18 -25.66
N ASP A 38 -18.18 2.80 -26.25
CA ASP A 38 -19.31 2.31 -25.46
C ASP A 38 -18.88 1.23 -24.48
N PHE A 39 -19.29 1.36 -23.22
CA PHE A 39 -18.87 0.45 -22.16
C PHE A 39 -19.23 -1.01 -22.47
N GLY A 40 -20.40 -1.24 -23.10
CA GLY A 40 -20.82 -2.59 -23.51
C GLY A 40 -19.90 -3.20 -24.55
N ALA A 41 -19.51 -2.44 -25.57
CA ALA A 41 -18.57 -2.88 -26.59
C ALA A 41 -17.17 -3.14 -25.98
N TRP A 42 -16.71 -2.28 -25.08
CA TRP A 42 -15.46 -2.44 -24.35
C TRP A 42 -15.50 -3.71 -23.47
N LEU A 43 -16.60 -3.94 -22.74
CA LEU A 43 -16.77 -5.10 -21.87
C LEU A 43 -16.79 -6.42 -22.67
N LYS A 44 -17.40 -6.42 -23.87
CA LYS A 44 -17.37 -7.55 -24.78
C LYS A 44 -15.93 -7.90 -25.22
N ALA A 45 -15.13 -6.89 -25.56
CA ALA A 45 -13.73 -7.07 -25.92
C ALA A 45 -12.90 -7.57 -24.73
N LEU A 46 -13.13 -7.03 -23.52
CA LEU A 46 -12.50 -7.51 -22.28
C LEU A 46 -12.84 -8.97 -22.00
N ARG A 47 -14.12 -9.37 -22.18
CA ARG A 47 -14.56 -10.76 -22.02
C ARG A 47 -13.80 -11.70 -22.94
N ALA A 48 -13.68 -11.34 -24.22
CA ALA A 48 -12.94 -12.14 -25.20
C ALA A 48 -11.45 -12.28 -24.81
N GLU A 49 -10.81 -11.20 -24.36
CA GLU A 49 -9.44 -11.25 -23.87
C GLU A 49 -9.30 -12.15 -22.65
N ALA A 50 -10.20 -12.02 -21.67
CA ALA A 50 -10.19 -12.82 -20.44
C ALA A 50 -10.38 -14.33 -20.74
N ALA A 51 -11.30 -14.67 -21.64
CA ALA A 51 -11.49 -16.04 -22.11
C ALA A 51 -10.24 -16.57 -22.81
N GLY A 52 -9.60 -15.77 -23.66
CA GLY A 52 -8.32 -16.09 -24.31
C GLY A 52 -7.15 -16.30 -23.34
N LYS A 53 -7.25 -15.75 -22.13
CA LYS A 53 -6.30 -15.96 -21.01
C LYS A 53 -6.68 -17.16 -20.13
N GLY A 54 -7.70 -17.93 -20.48
CA GLY A 54 -8.11 -19.14 -19.81
C GLY A 54 -9.01 -18.93 -18.58
N ILE A 55 -9.64 -17.76 -18.44
CA ILE A 55 -10.65 -17.54 -17.40
C ILE A 55 -11.96 -18.21 -17.84
N SER A 56 -12.57 -19.00 -16.95
CA SER A 56 -13.74 -19.79 -17.26
C SER A 56 -14.96 -18.92 -17.62
N ASN A 57 -15.81 -19.45 -18.52
CA ASN A 57 -17.06 -18.77 -18.89
C ASN A 57 -17.98 -18.57 -17.69
N ALA A 58 -18.01 -19.50 -16.74
CA ALA A 58 -18.82 -19.38 -15.53
C ALA A 58 -18.45 -18.14 -14.70
N VAL A 59 -17.15 -17.86 -14.55
CA VAL A 59 -16.67 -16.63 -13.87
C VAL A 59 -17.00 -15.39 -14.71
N LEU A 60 -16.81 -15.44 -16.02
CA LEU A 60 -17.12 -14.31 -16.90
C LEU A 60 -18.61 -13.98 -16.92
N ASP A 61 -19.47 -14.99 -16.87
CA ASP A 61 -20.91 -14.80 -16.77
C ASP A 61 -21.34 -14.21 -15.43
N ASP A 62 -20.78 -14.69 -14.31
CA ASP A 62 -21.08 -14.16 -12.97
C ASP A 62 -20.53 -12.73 -12.79
N ALA A 63 -19.33 -12.46 -13.29
CA ALA A 63 -18.62 -11.20 -12.99
C ALA A 63 -18.93 -10.04 -13.94
N LEU A 64 -19.29 -10.33 -15.19
CA LEU A 64 -19.42 -9.33 -16.25
C LEU A 64 -20.86 -9.15 -16.75
N ALA A 65 -21.80 -10.07 -16.47
CA ALA A 65 -23.18 -9.95 -16.91
C ALA A 65 -23.86 -8.75 -16.24
N GLY A 66 -24.43 -7.86 -17.06
CA GLY A 66 -25.15 -6.66 -16.57
C GLY A 66 -24.28 -5.61 -15.88
N LEU A 67 -22.94 -5.75 -15.93
CA LEU A 67 -22.03 -4.83 -15.30
C LEU A 67 -22.19 -3.42 -15.89
N GLN A 68 -22.27 -2.42 -15.02
CA GLN A 68 -22.35 -1.01 -15.37
C GLN A 68 -21.24 -0.22 -14.71
N PRO A 69 -20.82 0.91 -15.30
CA PRO A 69 -19.86 1.81 -14.64
C PRO A 69 -20.39 2.32 -13.28
N VAL A 70 -19.53 2.32 -12.28
CA VAL A 70 -19.87 2.78 -10.93
C VAL A 70 -19.52 4.26 -10.80
N ALA A 71 -20.53 5.15 -10.94
CA ALA A 71 -20.33 6.61 -10.90
C ALA A 71 -19.55 7.06 -9.65
N ARG A 72 -19.84 6.45 -8.49
CA ARG A 72 -19.14 6.78 -7.23
C ARG A 72 -17.62 6.52 -7.29
N VAL A 73 -17.19 5.54 -8.05
CA VAL A 73 -15.75 5.22 -8.26
C VAL A 73 -15.08 6.35 -9.02
N LEU A 74 -15.72 6.85 -10.10
CA LEU A 74 -15.22 7.99 -10.88
C LEU A 74 -15.15 9.28 -10.05
N GLU A 75 -16.16 9.53 -9.21
CA GLU A 75 -16.12 10.67 -8.29
C GLU A 75 -14.92 10.58 -7.33
N LEU A 76 -14.69 9.40 -6.75
CA LEU A 76 -13.59 9.16 -5.81
C LEU A 76 -12.23 9.27 -6.51
N ASP A 77 -12.10 8.77 -7.75
CA ASP A 77 -10.86 8.87 -8.52
C ASP A 77 -10.55 10.31 -8.93
N ARG A 78 -11.55 11.10 -9.35
CA ARG A 78 -11.37 12.51 -9.72
C ARG A 78 -11.19 13.43 -8.52
N ARG A 79 -11.74 13.06 -7.36
CA ARG A 79 -11.60 13.78 -6.09
C ARG A 79 -10.40 13.35 -5.28
N GLN A 80 -9.50 12.52 -5.82
CA GLN A 80 -8.18 12.39 -5.20
C GLN A 80 -7.48 13.75 -5.39
N PRO A 81 -7.54 14.67 -4.41
CA PRO A 81 -6.50 15.65 -4.33
C PRO A 81 -5.25 14.82 -4.05
N GLU A 82 -4.18 15.06 -4.75
CA GLU A 82 -2.84 14.87 -4.19
C GLU A 82 -2.90 15.64 -2.89
N SER A 83 -3.27 14.94 -1.81
CA SER A 83 -3.63 15.64 -0.57
C SER A 83 -2.34 16.25 -0.08
N VAL A 84 -2.27 17.56 -0.14
CA VAL A 84 -1.21 18.40 0.42
C VAL A 84 -1.34 18.39 1.95
N GLN A 85 -1.49 17.18 2.53
CA GLN A 85 -1.36 17.00 3.96
C GLN A 85 0.11 17.08 4.31
N THR A 86 0.46 17.87 5.30
CA THR A 86 1.80 17.80 5.87
C THR A 86 2.02 16.43 6.52
N LEU A 87 3.29 16.07 6.75
CA LEU A 87 3.63 14.83 7.47
C LEU A 87 2.92 14.78 8.85
N GLU A 88 2.92 15.90 9.57
CA GLU A 88 2.27 15.98 10.89
C GLU A 88 0.76 15.70 10.81
N GLN A 89 0.06 16.29 9.86
CA GLN A 89 -1.37 16.03 9.66
C GLN A 89 -1.62 14.56 9.29
N TYR A 90 -0.76 13.99 8.45
CA TYR A 90 -0.85 12.58 8.07
C TYR A 90 -0.61 11.67 9.27
N LEU A 91 0.44 11.92 10.05
CA LEU A 91 0.78 11.14 11.24
C LEU A 91 -0.30 11.27 12.32
N ALA A 92 -0.83 12.47 12.58
CA ALA A 92 -1.90 12.67 13.56
C ALA A 92 -3.14 11.81 13.28
N SER A 93 -3.44 11.58 12.00
CA SER A 93 -4.57 10.73 11.60
C SER A 93 -4.25 9.22 11.63
N ARG A 94 -2.99 8.83 11.55
CA ARG A 94 -2.56 7.42 11.41
C ARG A 94 -1.95 6.83 12.67
N LEU A 95 -1.35 7.66 13.53
CA LEU A 95 -0.66 7.25 14.76
C LEU A 95 -1.40 7.74 16.02
N THR A 96 -2.71 7.54 16.06
CA THR A 96 -3.48 7.87 17.26
C THR A 96 -3.09 6.93 18.42
N GLN A 97 -3.21 7.43 19.66
CA GLN A 97 -2.93 6.62 20.85
C GLN A 97 -3.76 5.31 20.86
N THR A 98 -5.04 5.40 20.52
CA THR A 98 -5.93 4.22 20.40
C THR A 98 -5.41 3.21 19.38
N LYS A 99 -4.86 3.65 18.23
CA LYS A 99 -4.29 2.74 17.25
C LYS A 99 -3.04 2.03 17.79
N ILE A 100 -2.18 2.74 18.50
CA ILE A 100 -0.97 2.16 19.13
C ILE A 100 -1.37 1.12 20.17
N GLU A 101 -2.30 1.44 21.06
CA GLU A 101 -2.80 0.53 22.08
C GLU A 101 -3.46 -0.72 21.48
N ASN A 102 -4.30 -0.54 20.46
CA ASN A 102 -4.89 -1.64 19.72
C ASN A 102 -3.80 -2.52 19.08
N GLY A 103 -2.79 -1.92 18.46
CA GLY A 103 -1.69 -2.65 17.85
C GLY A 103 -0.88 -3.46 18.85
N ARG A 104 -0.57 -2.90 20.01
CA ARG A 104 0.13 -3.61 21.10
C ARG A 104 -0.71 -4.80 21.60
N ARG A 105 -1.99 -4.59 21.82
CA ARG A 105 -2.92 -5.66 22.22
C ARG A 105 -2.96 -6.79 21.16
N ARG A 106 -3.11 -6.44 19.87
CA ARG A 106 -3.11 -7.41 18.77
C ARG A 106 -1.78 -8.14 18.65
N MET A 107 -0.66 -7.45 18.83
CA MET A 107 0.67 -8.06 18.81
C MET A 107 0.83 -9.08 19.94
N ALA A 108 0.33 -8.79 21.14
CA ALA A 108 0.34 -9.73 22.26
C ALA A 108 -0.62 -10.92 22.03
N GLU A 109 -1.85 -10.64 21.57
CA GLU A 109 -2.88 -11.64 21.27
C GLU A 109 -2.42 -12.67 20.24
N HIS A 110 -1.70 -12.22 19.21
CA HIS A 110 -1.26 -13.08 18.10
C HIS A 110 0.25 -13.40 18.16
N GLY A 111 0.89 -13.23 19.31
CA GLY A 111 2.35 -13.35 19.45
C GLY A 111 2.92 -14.69 18.95
N ALA A 112 2.30 -15.81 19.29
CA ALA A 112 2.73 -17.13 18.83
C ALA A 112 2.62 -17.30 17.30
N LEU A 113 1.56 -16.79 16.69
CA LEU A 113 1.39 -16.82 15.24
C LEU A 113 2.43 -15.92 14.54
N LEU A 114 2.61 -14.72 15.04
CA LEU A 114 3.59 -13.75 14.52
C LEU A 114 5.02 -14.29 14.62
N ALA A 115 5.36 -15.00 15.69
CA ALA A 115 6.67 -15.63 15.84
C ALA A 115 6.90 -16.73 14.79
N ARG A 116 5.90 -17.56 14.51
CA ARG A 116 5.97 -18.58 13.43
C ARG A 116 6.13 -17.93 12.05
N VAL A 117 5.41 -16.85 11.79
CA VAL A 117 5.53 -16.10 10.53
C VAL A 117 6.91 -15.46 10.42
N GLN A 118 7.42 -14.83 11.48
CA GLN A 118 8.77 -14.28 11.52
C GLN A 118 9.85 -15.35 11.26
N GLN A 119 9.71 -16.50 11.87
CA GLN A 119 10.64 -17.62 11.65
C GLN A 119 10.70 -18.04 10.17
N ARG A 120 9.57 -18.03 9.47
CA ARG A 120 9.50 -18.45 8.06
C ARG A 120 9.91 -17.36 7.07
N PHE A 121 9.59 -16.10 7.33
CA PHE A 121 9.76 -15.01 6.36
C PHE A 121 10.78 -13.94 6.78
N ASN A 122 11.32 -14.03 7.99
CA ASN A 122 12.31 -13.10 8.54
C ASN A 122 11.88 -11.61 8.48
N VAL A 123 10.60 -11.33 8.78
CA VAL A 123 10.07 -9.96 8.93
C VAL A 123 9.61 -9.77 10.39
N GLN A 124 10.00 -8.66 10.99
CA GLN A 124 9.71 -8.39 12.39
C GLN A 124 8.19 -8.23 12.64
N PRO A 125 7.63 -8.83 13.72
CA PRO A 125 6.21 -8.77 14.06
C PRO A 125 5.64 -7.37 14.11
N GLN A 126 6.33 -6.41 14.72
CA GLN A 126 5.88 -5.03 14.82
C GLN A 126 5.69 -4.35 13.47
N VAL A 127 6.47 -4.71 12.45
CA VAL A 127 6.34 -4.18 11.09
C VAL A 127 5.06 -4.70 10.43
N ILE A 128 4.77 -5.99 10.59
CA ILE A 128 3.56 -6.62 10.04
C ILE A 128 2.32 -6.06 10.71
N VAL A 129 2.33 -5.94 12.05
CA VAL A 129 1.20 -5.35 12.79
C VAL A 129 1.02 -3.87 12.47
N ALA A 130 2.10 -3.12 12.25
CA ALA A 130 2.01 -1.72 11.82
C ALA A 130 1.41 -1.57 10.42
N LEU A 131 1.82 -2.38 9.44
CA LEU A 131 1.21 -2.43 8.11
C LEU A 131 -0.28 -2.77 8.22
N TRP A 132 -0.64 -3.82 8.94
CA TRP A 132 -2.02 -4.22 9.18
C TRP A 132 -2.85 -3.09 9.79
N GLY A 133 -2.28 -2.38 10.77
CA GLY A 133 -2.91 -1.22 11.41
C GLY A 133 -3.12 -0.04 10.46
N VAL A 134 -2.13 0.27 9.62
CA VAL A 134 -2.23 1.39 8.67
C VAL A 134 -3.13 1.04 7.50
N GLU A 135 -3.10 -0.20 7.00
CA GLU A 135 -3.86 -0.65 5.84
C GLU A 135 -5.34 -0.86 6.14
N SER A 136 -5.69 -1.59 7.18
CA SER A 136 -7.08 -1.99 7.43
C SER A 136 -7.60 -1.67 8.84
N ASP A 137 -6.82 -0.91 9.63
CA ASP A 137 -7.13 -0.69 11.05
C ASP A 137 -7.33 -2.03 11.77
N TYR A 138 -6.37 -2.92 11.59
CA TYR A 138 -6.38 -4.28 12.13
C TYR A 138 -7.59 -5.12 11.64
N GLY A 139 -7.88 -5.05 10.35
CA GLY A 139 -8.95 -5.78 9.71
C GLY A 139 -10.34 -5.14 9.82
N ARG A 140 -10.50 -4.01 10.51
CA ARG A 140 -11.81 -3.36 10.69
C ARG A 140 -12.36 -2.71 9.43
N PHE A 141 -11.48 -2.27 8.52
CA PHE A 141 -11.87 -1.55 7.31
C PHE A 141 -11.14 -2.12 6.10
N MET A 142 -11.78 -3.02 5.40
CA MET A 142 -11.26 -3.63 4.17
C MET A 142 -11.84 -3.00 2.89
N GLY A 143 -12.92 -2.20 3.05
CA GLY A 143 -13.71 -1.65 1.94
C GLY A 143 -14.87 -2.57 1.55
N ASP A 144 -15.96 -1.95 1.02
CA ASP A 144 -17.22 -2.63 0.72
C ASP A 144 -17.56 -2.60 -0.78
N PHE A 145 -16.67 -2.09 -1.61
CA PHE A 145 -16.91 -2.02 -3.05
C PHE A 145 -16.71 -3.38 -3.71
N GLN A 146 -17.53 -3.68 -4.71
CA GLN A 146 -17.30 -4.84 -5.59
C GLN A 146 -16.10 -4.55 -6.49
N ILE A 147 -15.03 -5.33 -6.33
CA ILE A 147 -13.73 -5.09 -6.98
C ILE A 147 -13.84 -5.11 -8.50
N VAL A 148 -14.56 -6.08 -9.08
CA VAL A 148 -14.70 -6.20 -10.54
C VAL A 148 -15.35 -4.95 -11.14
N GLY A 149 -16.45 -4.47 -10.55
CA GLY A 149 -17.14 -3.26 -11.01
C GLY A 149 -16.28 -2.02 -10.92
N CYS A 150 -15.53 -1.87 -9.82
CA CYS A 150 -14.60 -0.76 -9.63
C CYS A 150 -13.47 -0.76 -10.66
N LEU A 151 -12.81 -1.90 -10.82
CA LEU A 151 -11.69 -2.03 -11.75
C LEU A 151 -12.13 -1.90 -13.21
N ALA A 152 -13.32 -2.42 -13.58
CA ALA A 152 -13.88 -2.23 -14.91
C ALA A 152 -14.17 -0.76 -15.21
N THR A 153 -14.75 -0.05 -14.24
CA THR A 153 -15.02 1.39 -14.35
C THR A 153 -13.74 2.19 -14.55
N LEU A 154 -12.72 1.95 -13.74
CA LEU A 154 -11.44 2.65 -13.82
C LEU A 154 -10.63 2.29 -15.07
N ALA A 155 -10.71 1.04 -15.51
CA ALA A 155 -10.07 0.57 -16.75
C ALA A 155 -10.70 1.20 -18.00
N HIS A 156 -12.02 1.45 -17.97
CA HIS A 156 -12.75 2.06 -19.07
C HIS A 156 -12.58 3.59 -19.09
N ASP A 157 -12.50 4.29 -17.93
CA ASP A 157 -12.45 5.78 -17.85
C ASP A 157 -11.19 6.39 -18.51
N GLY A 158 -10.20 5.59 -18.89
CA GLY A 158 -9.03 6.00 -19.66
C GLY A 158 -7.85 6.48 -18.83
N ARG A 159 -8.07 7.06 -17.65
CA ARG A 159 -6.99 7.47 -16.75
C ARG A 159 -6.38 6.24 -16.08
N ARG A 160 -5.12 5.92 -16.39
CA ARG A 160 -4.43 4.69 -15.93
C ARG A 160 -5.13 3.38 -16.40
N SER A 161 -5.80 3.43 -17.55
CA SER A 161 -6.62 2.31 -18.06
C SER A 161 -5.84 1.00 -18.16
N ALA A 162 -4.61 1.02 -18.67
CA ALA A 162 -3.79 -0.18 -18.80
C ALA A 162 -3.49 -0.85 -17.45
N PHE A 163 -3.21 -0.06 -16.41
CA PHE A 163 -3.01 -0.58 -15.06
C PHE A 163 -4.28 -1.25 -14.53
N PHE A 164 -5.40 -0.53 -14.53
CA PHE A 164 -6.66 -1.07 -13.99
C PHE A 164 -7.20 -2.23 -14.82
N ARG A 165 -6.95 -2.27 -16.15
CA ARG A 165 -7.28 -3.42 -16.99
C ARG A 165 -6.49 -4.67 -16.57
N THR A 166 -5.21 -4.52 -16.29
CA THR A 166 -4.37 -5.61 -15.78
C THR A 166 -4.89 -6.10 -14.42
N GLU A 167 -5.21 -5.19 -13.51
CA GLU A 167 -5.76 -5.56 -12.20
C GLU A 167 -7.14 -6.23 -12.31
N LEU A 168 -7.99 -5.80 -13.25
CA LEU A 168 -9.27 -6.44 -13.52
C LEU A 168 -9.11 -7.88 -13.99
N LEU A 169 -8.22 -8.14 -14.95
CA LEU A 169 -7.93 -9.50 -15.42
C LEU A 169 -7.38 -10.38 -14.28
N ASN A 170 -6.54 -9.83 -13.41
CA ASN A 170 -6.05 -10.52 -12.21
C ASN A 170 -7.19 -10.80 -11.21
N ALA A 171 -8.13 -9.87 -11.03
CA ALA A 171 -9.30 -10.07 -10.18
C ALA A 171 -10.19 -11.22 -10.71
N LEU A 172 -10.45 -11.25 -12.01
CA LEU A 172 -11.19 -12.35 -12.65
C LEU A 172 -10.44 -13.69 -12.49
N ARG A 173 -9.12 -13.68 -12.58
CA ARG A 173 -8.29 -14.88 -12.33
C ARG A 173 -8.40 -15.36 -10.87
N ILE A 174 -8.45 -14.44 -9.91
CA ILE A 174 -8.65 -14.78 -8.49
C ILE A 174 -10.01 -15.46 -8.28
N LEU A 175 -11.08 -14.92 -8.87
CA LEU A 175 -12.41 -15.54 -8.80
C LEU A 175 -12.38 -16.99 -9.31
N ASP A 176 -11.72 -17.22 -10.42
CA ASP A 176 -11.60 -18.53 -11.05
C ASP A 176 -10.80 -19.51 -10.18
N LEU A 177 -9.62 -19.10 -9.71
CA LEU A 177 -8.76 -19.92 -8.86
C LEU A 177 -9.39 -20.25 -7.51
N ARG A 178 -10.11 -19.31 -6.90
CA ARG A 178 -10.73 -19.50 -5.60
C ARG A 178 -12.14 -20.09 -5.69
N ARG A 179 -12.71 -20.24 -6.88
CA ARG A 179 -14.11 -20.63 -7.11
C ARG A 179 -15.07 -19.74 -6.32
N MET A 180 -14.81 -18.44 -6.32
CA MET A 180 -15.49 -17.41 -5.56
C MET A 180 -16.46 -16.65 -6.47
N ARG A 181 -17.63 -16.25 -5.95
CA ARG A 181 -18.54 -15.39 -6.70
C ARG A 181 -18.06 -13.95 -6.73
N SER A 182 -18.35 -13.24 -7.81
CA SER A 182 -17.89 -11.85 -7.98
C SER A 182 -18.40 -10.91 -6.89
N GLY A 183 -19.60 -11.14 -6.34
CA GLY A 183 -20.17 -10.39 -5.24
C GLY A 183 -19.42 -10.52 -3.91
N GLU A 184 -18.64 -11.58 -3.73
CA GLU A 184 -17.84 -11.84 -2.53
C GLU A 184 -16.49 -11.12 -2.57
N LEU A 185 -15.98 -10.79 -3.79
CA LEU A 185 -14.72 -10.10 -3.95
C LEU A 185 -14.88 -8.60 -3.67
N ARG A 186 -14.75 -8.24 -2.40
CA ARG A 186 -14.92 -6.88 -1.92
C ARG A 186 -13.61 -6.26 -1.45
N GLY A 187 -13.56 -4.92 -1.52
CA GLY A 187 -12.38 -4.17 -1.11
C GLY A 187 -12.56 -2.65 -1.29
N SER A 188 -11.46 -1.95 -1.52
CA SER A 188 -11.48 -0.51 -1.76
C SER A 188 -12.06 -0.18 -3.14
N TRP A 189 -12.52 1.06 -3.32
CA TRP A 189 -12.99 1.57 -4.61
C TRP A 189 -11.93 1.51 -5.73
N ALA A 190 -10.65 1.42 -5.38
CA ALA A 190 -9.53 1.34 -6.33
C ALA A 190 -8.98 -0.08 -6.50
N GLY A 191 -9.65 -1.10 -5.95
CA GLY A 191 -9.29 -2.49 -6.19
C GLY A 191 -8.39 -3.15 -5.15
N ALA A 192 -8.05 -2.48 -4.05
CA ALA A 192 -7.27 -3.08 -2.96
C ALA A 192 -8.15 -4.00 -2.10
N MET A 193 -7.66 -5.20 -1.76
CA MET A 193 -8.43 -6.30 -1.22
C MET A 193 -7.93 -6.80 0.14
N GLY A 194 -8.86 -7.25 0.96
CA GLY A 194 -8.62 -7.93 2.22
C GLY A 194 -7.90 -7.08 3.26
N GLN A 195 -7.44 -7.73 4.33
CA GLN A 195 -6.77 -7.04 5.44
C GLN A 195 -5.38 -6.48 5.06
N CYS A 196 -4.73 -7.08 4.05
CA CYS A 196 -3.46 -6.62 3.49
C CYS A 196 -3.61 -5.42 2.54
N GLN A 197 -4.82 -5.12 2.06
CA GLN A 197 -5.08 -4.16 0.99
C GLN A 197 -4.21 -4.42 -0.25
N PHE A 198 -4.07 -5.69 -0.64
CA PHE A 198 -3.37 -6.09 -1.85
C PHE A 198 -4.16 -5.75 -3.10
N MET A 199 -3.47 -5.23 -4.11
CA MET A 199 -4.01 -5.24 -5.47
C MET A 199 -4.12 -6.69 -5.96
N PRO A 200 -5.02 -7.02 -6.91
CA PRO A 200 -5.15 -8.38 -7.44
C PRO A 200 -3.84 -9.00 -7.92
N SER A 201 -2.97 -8.23 -8.57
CA SER A 201 -1.64 -8.68 -8.98
C SER A 201 -0.76 -9.07 -7.79
N ASN A 202 -0.80 -8.28 -6.70
CA ASN A 202 -0.05 -8.58 -5.48
C ASN A 202 -0.57 -9.83 -4.79
N TYR A 203 -1.90 -10.05 -4.79
CA TYR A 203 -2.49 -11.27 -4.29
C TYR A 203 -1.97 -12.50 -5.03
N LEU A 204 -2.03 -12.51 -6.36
CA LEU A 204 -1.56 -13.63 -7.17
C LEU A 204 -0.05 -13.90 -7.01
N ALA A 205 0.75 -12.87 -6.78
CA ALA A 205 2.20 -13.00 -6.66
C ALA A 205 2.68 -13.33 -5.24
N HIS A 206 1.94 -12.93 -4.21
CA HIS A 206 2.46 -12.88 -2.84
C HIS A 206 1.56 -13.50 -1.77
N ALA A 207 0.27 -13.75 -2.06
CA ALA A 207 -0.60 -14.38 -1.08
C ALA A 207 -0.10 -15.80 -0.73
N VAL A 208 -0.21 -16.16 0.53
CA VAL A 208 0.29 -17.41 1.11
C VAL A 208 -0.83 -18.09 1.87
N ASP A 209 -1.08 -19.34 1.57
CA ASP A 209 -1.79 -20.28 2.44
C ASP A 209 -0.80 -20.74 3.51
N PHE A 210 -0.91 -20.15 4.70
CA PHE A 210 -0.01 -20.46 5.82
C PHE A 210 -0.48 -21.65 6.63
N GLY A 211 -1.80 -21.85 6.69
CA GLY A 211 -2.46 -22.95 7.36
C GLY A 211 -2.41 -24.27 6.58
N GLY A 212 -2.30 -24.22 5.26
CA GLY A 212 -2.26 -25.39 4.37
C GLY A 212 -3.66 -25.96 4.06
N ASP A 213 -4.71 -25.14 4.08
CA ASP A 213 -6.08 -25.55 3.76
C ASP A 213 -6.40 -25.51 2.26
N GLY A 214 -5.42 -25.10 1.44
CA GLY A 214 -5.54 -24.96 -0.02
C GLY A 214 -6.02 -23.58 -0.47
N LYS A 215 -6.15 -22.59 0.43
CA LYS A 215 -6.63 -21.24 0.11
C LYS A 215 -5.81 -20.17 0.81
N ALA A 216 -5.26 -19.23 0.09
CA ALA A 216 -4.67 -18.03 0.69
C ALA A 216 -5.78 -17.01 1.03
N ASP A 217 -6.27 -17.00 2.27
CA ASP A 217 -7.37 -16.15 2.71
C ASP A 217 -6.89 -14.87 3.42
N ILE A 218 -6.68 -13.82 2.64
CA ILE A 218 -6.27 -12.51 3.17
C ILE A 218 -7.43 -11.70 3.78
N TRP A 219 -8.65 -12.25 3.83
CA TRP A 219 -9.82 -11.57 4.40
C TRP A 219 -10.13 -12.03 5.82
N ALA A 220 -10.08 -13.34 6.09
CA ALA A 220 -10.52 -13.92 7.36
C ALA A 220 -9.41 -14.64 8.13
N ASP A 221 -8.44 -15.26 7.47
CA ASP A 221 -7.36 -15.99 8.13
C ASP A 221 -6.16 -15.09 8.44
N LEU A 222 -5.89 -14.83 9.72
CA LEU A 222 -4.77 -13.99 10.16
C LEU A 222 -3.39 -14.64 9.88
N GLY A 223 -3.30 -15.96 9.82
CA GLY A 223 -2.07 -16.65 9.42
C GLY A 223 -1.70 -16.30 7.99
N ASP A 224 -2.68 -16.37 7.09
CA ASP A 224 -2.51 -16.03 5.69
C ASP A 224 -2.26 -14.53 5.50
N VAL A 225 -2.96 -13.68 6.24
CA VAL A 225 -2.77 -12.23 6.25
C VAL A 225 -1.32 -11.88 6.59
N PHE A 226 -0.81 -12.34 7.73
CA PHE A 226 0.53 -12.02 8.19
C PHE A 226 1.62 -12.65 7.33
N ALA A 227 1.41 -13.91 6.91
CA ALA A 227 2.34 -14.59 6.01
C ALA A 227 2.40 -13.94 4.63
N SER A 228 1.26 -13.52 4.06
CA SER A 228 1.22 -12.84 2.77
C SER A 228 1.93 -11.49 2.81
N MET A 229 1.69 -10.68 3.86
CA MET A 229 2.41 -9.42 4.08
C MET A 229 3.93 -9.66 4.18
N SER A 230 4.32 -10.64 4.98
CA SER A 230 5.73 -10.98 5.20
C SER A 230 6.40 -11.53 3.93
N ASN A 231 5.71 -12.39 3.18
CA ASN A 231 6.19 -12.92 1.90
C ASN A 231 6.40 -11.81 0.88
N PHE A 232 5.49 -10.83 0.82
CA PHE A 232 5.65 -9.68 -0.06
C PHE A 232 6.94 -8.91 0.28
N LEU A 233 7.12 -8.51 1.54
CA LEU A 233 8.31 -7.79 1.96
C LEU A 233 9.60 -8.63 1.76
N GLY A 234 9.57 -9.91 2.11
CA GLY A 234 10.71 -10.82 1.97
C GLY A 234 11.15 -10.96 0.51
N LYS A 235 10.20 -11.16 -0.43
CA LYS A 235 10.50 -11.20 -1.87
C LYS A 235 11.06 -9.90 -2.43
N LEU A 236 10.78 -8.77 -1.78
CA LEU A 236 11.34 -7.47 -2.14
C LEU A 236 12.69 -7.18 -1.47
N GLY A 237 13.24 -8.14 -0.72
CA GLY A 237 14.54 -8.04 -0.10
C GLY A 237 14.53 -7.43 1.30
N TRP A 238 13.45 -7.57 2.05
CA TRP A 238 13.40 -7.16 3.46
C TRP A 238 14.51 -7.85 4.27
N ARG A 239 15.19 -7.09 5.11
CA ARG A 239 16.26 -7.56 5.96
C ARG A 239 15.81 -7.56 7.42
N GLY A 240 15.51 -8.73 7.96
CA GLY A 240 14.91 -8.89 9.29
C GLY A 240 15.76 -8.38 10.46
N GLY A 241 17.06 -8.26 10.29
CA GLY A 241 17.98 -7.71 11.31
C GLY A 241 18.17 -6.19 11.23
N GLU A 242 17.61 -5.52 10.20
CA GLU A 242 17.80 -4.08 9.98
C GLU A 242 16.55 -3.28 10.35
N GLY A 243 16.77 -2.08 10.92
CA GLY A 243 15.72 -1.06 11.08
C GLY A 243 15.39 -0.38 9.76
N TRP A 244 14.41 0.51 9.80
CA TRP A 244 14.01 1.34 8.65
C TRP A 244 14.78 2.66 8.56
N GLY A 245 15.36 3.10 9.69
CA GLY A 245 15.97 4.41 9.90
C GLY A 245 15.53 5.05 11.21
N TYR A 246 15.71 6.33 11.33
CA TYR A 246 15.32 7.14 12.50
C TYR A 246 15.30 8.63 12.17
N GLU A 247 14.66 9.41 13.02
CA GLU A 247 14.55 10.85 12.88
C GLU A 247 15.90 11.55 13.20
N VAL A 248 16.22 12.55 12.36
CA VAL A 248 17.49 13.30 12.42
C VAL A 248 17.28 14.80 12.33
N GLN A 249 18.26 15.54 12.84
CA GLN A 249 18.40 16.98 12.68
C GLN A 249 19.43 17.27 11.59
N LEU A 250 19.07 18.13 10.65
CA LEU A 250 19.96 18.65 9.63
C LEU A 250 20.57 19.98 10.08
N PRO A 251 21.85 20.25 9.78
CA PRO A 251 22.46 21.55 10.10
C PRO A 251 21.86 22.69 9.28
N ALA A 252 22.03 23.92 9.74
CA ALA A 252 21.65 25.09 8.97
C ALA A 252 22.41 25.12 7.61
N GLY A 253 21.70 25.49 6.55
CA GLY A 253 22.28 25.55 5.21
C GLY A 253 22.57 24.18 4.57
N PHE A 254 21.99 23.09 5.09
CA PHE A 254 22.18 21.75 4.52
C PHE A 254 21.84 21.70 3.03
N ASP A 255 22.71 21.07 2.23
CA ASP A 255 22.53 20.93 0.80
C ASP A 255 21.27 20.13 0.45
N ARG A 256 20.28 20.78 -0.14
CA ARG A 256 18.99 20.19 -0.50
C ARG A 256 19.10 19.13 -1.60
N ALA A 257 20.13 19.18 -2.44
CA ALA A 257 20.35 18.16 -3.47
C ALA A 257 20.66 16.77 -2.87
N LEU A 258 21.05 16.72 -1.60
CA LEU A 258 21.32 15.48 -0.89
C LEU A 258 20.06 14.87 -0.24
N VAL A 259 18.93 15.58 -0.25
CA VAL A 259 17.68 15.11 0.39
C VAL A 259 16.80 14.40 -0.63
N ASP A 260 17.19 13.18 -0.94
CA ASP A 260 16.41 12.24 -1.76
C ASP A 260 16.70 10.81 -1.28
N PRO A 261 15.74 10.16 -0.57
CA PRO A 261 15.95 8.82 -0.03
C PRO A 261 15.96 7.72 -1.11
N GLU A 262 15.69 8.06 -2.36
CA GLU A 262 15.64 7.12 -3.49
C GLU A 262 16.90 7.22 -4.38
N ALA A 263 17.41 8.42 -4.56
CA ALA A 263 18.53 8.67 -5.48
C ALA A 263 19.86 8.84 -4.76
N VAL A 264 19.87 9.40 -3.54
CA VAL A 264 21.12 9.74 -2.83
C VAL A 264 21.30 8.80 -1.63
N HIS A 265 22.33 7.95 -1.73
CA HIS A 265 22.70 7.01 -0.67
C HIS A 265 24.17 7.15 -0.32
N ARG A 266 24.47 7.23 0.98
CA ARG A 266 25.82 7.34 1.52
C ARG A 266 25.95 6.48 2.78
N PRO A 267 27.17 6.06 3.14
CA PRO A 267 27.44 5.50 4.47
C PRO A 267 26.97 6.45 5.57
N VAL A 268 26.46 5.92 6.66
CA VAL A 268 25.95 6.73 7.80
C VAL A 268 27.04 7.68 8.33
N GLN A 269 28.30 7.27 8.32
CA GLN A 269 29.44 8.10 8.72
C GLN A 269 29.57 9.37 7.86
N GLU A 270 29.33 9.31 6.55
CA GLU A 270 29.36 10.48 5.69
C GLU A 270 28.25 11.48 6.05
N TRP A 271 27.03 10.99 6.34
CA TRP A 271 25.96 11.85 6.83
C TRP A 271 26.35 12.56 8.12
N GLN A 272 27.00 11.83 9.03
CA GLN A 272 27.49 12.40 10.28
C GLN A 272 28.57 13.46 10.03
N SER A 273 29.48 13.26 9.09
CA SER A 273 30.51 14.22 8.69
C SER A 273 29.91 15.49 8.07
N LEU A 274 28.78 15.36 7.37
CA LEU A 274 27.99 16.48 6.84
C LEU A 274 27.16 17.21 7.91
N GLY A 275 27.33 16.88 9.19
CA GLY A 275 26.64 17.54 10.29
C GLY A 275 25.26 16.99 10.63
N VAL A 276 24.80 15.91 10.00
CA VAL A 276 23.54 15.24 10.37
C VAL A 276 23.71 14.60 11.76
N ARG A 277 22.72 14.77 12.63
CA ARG A 277 22.72 14.24 14.02
C ARG A 277 21.38 13.60 14.34
N ARG A 278 21.36 12.66 15.28
CA ARG A 278 20.09 12.19 15.86
C ARG A 278 19.38 13.33 16.55
N ILE A 279 18.05 13.27 16.62
CA ILE A 279 17.29 14.17 17.49
C ILE A 279 17.84 14.04 18.92
N GLY A 280 18.11 15.16 19.57
CA GLY A 280 18.79 15.21 20.87
C GLY A 280 20.32 15.23 20.80
N GLY A 281 20.95 15.31 19.60
CA GLY A 281 22.38 15.57 19.40
C GLY A 281 23.29 14.34 19.44
N GLY A 282 22.75 13.13 19.55
CA GLY A 282 23.52 11.88 19.57
C GLY A 282 24.18 11.54 18.22
N ARG A 283 25.18 10.62 18.25
CA ARG A 283 25.77 10.05 17.05
C ARG A 283 24.74 9.21 16.27
N LEU A 284 24.91 9.16 14.97
CA LEU A 284 24.17 8.24 14.11
C LEU A 284 24.65 6.79 14.39
N THR A 285 23.79 5.81 14.17
CA THR A 285 24.10 4.38 14.37
C THR A 285 24.06 3.63 13.06
N GLY A 286 24.86 2.57 12.92
CA GLY A 286 24.95 1.76 11.70
C GLY A 286 26.00 2.31 10.74
N ASP A 287 27.21 2.56 11.21
CA ASP A 287 28.28 3.31 10.55
C ASP A 287 28.50 2.96 9.07
N ASP A 288 28.53 1.69 8.71
CA ASP A 288 28.75 1.25 7.31
C ASP A 288 27.44 1.05 6.51
N ALA A 289 26.28 1.25 7.15
CA ALA A 289 25.01 1.07 6.46
C ALA A 289 24.78 2.20 5.45
N SER A 290 24.36 1.83 4.24
CA SER A 290 23.94 2.80 3.21
C SER A 290 22.58 3.38 3.56
N ALA A 291 22.52 4.70 3.74
CA ALA A 291 21.31 5.43 4.11
C ALA A 291 21.04 6.61 3.18
N GLY A 292 19.79 7.03 3.10
CA GLY A 292 19.34 8.21 2.38
C GLY A 292 18.54 9.15 3.28
N LEU A 293 18.38 10.41 2.91
CA LEU A 293 17.62 11.40 3.67
C LEU A 293 16.23 11.61 3.09
N SER A 294 15.22 11.46 3.92
CA SER A 294 13.81 11.78 3.64
C SER A 294 13.38 13.02 4.40
N GLN A 295 12.83 14.01 3.72
CA GLN A 295 12.24 15.22 4.30
C GLN A 295 11.00 15.60 3.48
N PRO A 296 9.84 14.92 3.71
CA PRO A 296 8.71 14.95 2.78
C PRO A 296 8.00 16.29 2.66
N ASP A 297 8.15 17.17 3.65
CA ASP A 297 7.53 18.50 3.65
C ASP A 297 8.53 19.63 3.34
N GLY A 298 9.74 19.27 2.89
CA GLY A 298 10.75 20.24 2.48
C GLY A 298 11.58 20.82 3.64
N ALA A 299 12.31 21.90 3.35
CA ALA A 299 13.24 22.51 4.28
C ALA A 299 12.56 22.96 5.58
N GLY A 300 13.22 22.74 6.71
CA GLY A 300 12.71 23.11 8.06
C GLY A 300 11.69 22.12 8.64
N SER A 301 11.23 21.12 7.89
CA SER A 301 10.38 20.06 8.41
C SER A 301 11.18 18.91 9.00
N ARG A 302 10.48 17.93 9.61
CA ARG A 302 11.10 16.71 10.12
C ARG A 302 11.88 15.97 9.04
N ALA A 303 13.06 15.49 9.38
CA ALA A 303 13.94 14.73 8.50
C ALA A 303 14.25 13.36 9.10
N PHE A 304 14.46 12.38 8.23
CA PHE A 304 14.71 10.99 8.63
C PHE A 304 15.91 10.46 7.84
N LEU A 305 16.83 9.83 8.52
CA LEU A 305 17.84 9.00 7.88
C LEU A 305 17.25 7.61 7.69
N THR A 306 17.13 7.17 6.44
CA THR A 306 16.39 5.97 6.04
C THR A 306 17.31 4.92 5.45
N THR A 307 17.08 3.65 5.79
CA THR A 307 17.92 2.52 5.38
C THR A 307 17.29 1.71 4.24
N HIS A 308 17.84 0.53 3.98
CA HIS A 308 17.37 -0.39 2.96
C HIS A 308 15.87 -0.75 3.13
N ASN A 309 15.44 -1.07 4.35
CA ASN A 309 14.06 -1.50 4.59
C ASN A 309 13.01 -0.41 4.30
N PHE A 310 13.36 0.87 4.47
CA PHE A 310 12.49 1.98 4.06
C PHE A 310 12.28 2.01 2.53
N ARG A 311 13.31 1.65 1.75
CA ARG A 311 13.20 1.54 0.29
C ARG A 311 12.36 0.32 -0.12
N VAL A 312 12.45 -0.79 0.62
CA VAL A 312 11.57 -1.95 0.40
C VAL A 312 10.10 -1.56 0.58
N LEU A 313 9.75 -0.78 1.61
CA LEU A 313 8.39 -0.28 1.82
C LEU A 313 7.86 0.56 0.65
N ARG A 314 8.71 1.17 -0.17
CA ARG A 314 8.29 1.89 -1.38
C ARG A 314 7.55 1.00 -2.37
N ARG A 315 7.90 -0.27 -2.44
CA ARG A 315 7.25 -1.24 -3.34
C ARG A 315 5.86 -1.64 -2.83
N TRP A 316 5.66 -1.51 -1.53
CA TRP A 316 4.33 -1.65 -0.92
C TRP A 316 3.47 -0.42 -1.21
N ASN A 317 3.97 0.76 -0.85
CA ASN A 317 3.30 2.03 -1.13
C ASN A 317 4.33 3.16 -1.30
N THR A 318 4.29 3.85 -2.43
CA THR A 318 5.31 4.82 -2.85
C THR A 318 5.44 6.07 -1.96
N PRO A 319 4.37 6.70 -1.43
CA PRO A 319 4.48 7.93 -0.66
C PRO A 319 5.37 7.80 0.57
N GLN A 320 6.30 8.75 0.74
CA GLN A 320 7.19 8.78 1.90
C GLN A 320 6.41 8.89 3.22
N ARG A 321 5.31 9.68 3.25
CA ARG A 321 4.46 9.83 4.45
C ARG A 321 3.86 8.52 4.91
N PHE A 322 3.41 7.67 3.99
CA PHE A 322 2.92 6.32 4.32
C PHE A 322 4.02 5.47 4.95
N ARG A 323 5.19 5.42 4.30
CA ARG A 323 6.34 4.63 4.77
C ARG A 323 6.81 5.07 6.15
N ILE A 324 6.90 6.40 6.38
CA ILE A 324 7.24 6.97 7.70
C ILE A 324 6.18 6.60 8.73
N ALA A 325 4.89 6.68 8.40
CA ALA A 325 3.83 6.34 9.34
C ALA A 325 3.87 4.86 9.76
N VAL A 326 4.04 3.94 8.80
CA VAL A 326 4.20 2.50 9.09
C VAL A 326 5.42 2.28 9.99
N SER A 327 6.54 2.88 9.65
CA SER A 327 7.81 2.73 10.37
C SER A 327 7.73 3.27 11.80
N LEU A 328 7.21 4.47 11.98
CA LEU A 328 7.01 5.06 13.31
C LEU A 328 5.97 4.29 14.14
N LEU A 329 4.94 3.74 13.51
CA LEU A 329 4.00 2.86 14.23
C LEU A 329 4.72 1.58 14.69
N ALA A 330 5.53 0.96 13.83
CA ALA A 330 6.30 -0.22 14.19
C ALA A 330 7.23 0.05 15.38
N ASP A 331 7.92 1.19 15.41
CA ASP A 331 8.76 1.58 16.54
C ASP A 331 7.96 1.72 17.83
N ARG A 332 6.78 2.35 17.79
CA ARG A 332 5.90 2.52 18.96
C ARG A 332 5.28 1.21 19.45
N LEU A 333 5.12 0.22 18.54
CA LEU A 333 4.66 -1.11 18.92
C LEU A 333 5.77 -1.93 19.56
N ALA A 334 7.03 -1.75 19.12
CA ALA A 334 8.19 -2.45 19.67
C ALA A 334 8.63 -1.90 21.04
N SER A 335 8.40 -0.60 21.30
CA SER A 335 8.73 0.02 22.57
C SER A 335 7.80 -0.51 23.65
N ALA A 336 8.37 -1.16 24.69
CA ALA A 336 7.63 -1.44 25.92
C ALA A 336 7.09 -0.11 26.46
N GLY A 337 5.81 -0.08 26.80
CA GLY A 337 5.19 1.08 27.41
C GLY A 337 5.71 1.34 28.82
#